data_3a19ebedafee0c5009ad59864303467d
#
_entry.id   3a19ebedafee0c5009ad59864303467d
#
_cell.length_a   1.000
_cell.length_b   1.000
_cell.length_c   1.000
_cell.angle_alpha   90.00
_cell.angle_beta   90.00
_cell.angle_gamma   90.00
#
_symmetry.space_group_name_H-M   'P 1'
#
loop_
_entity.id
_entity.type
_entity.pdbx_description
1 polymer ?
#
loop_
_entity_poly.entity_id
_entity_poly.type
_entity_poly.pdbx_seq_one_letter_code
_entity_poly.pdbx_strand_id
1 'polypeptide(L)'
;MDLLPSAHVDTFSRDNLPPFDQWPEFLLNGFDYPDHLNAAVELTDKMVEQGFGDHVALIGNGRRRTYKELSDWTNRLAHALTEDYGVKPGNRVLIRSANNPAMVACWLAATKAGAVVVNTMPMLRAGELSKIVDKAQVSLALCDTRMMDEIVACAKASPTLEKVIGFDGTANHDAELDRAGLNKAVSFDAVQTSRDDVALLGFTSGTTGVPKATMHFHRDLMIIADGYAKEVLGVTPDDVFVGSPPLAFTFGLGGLAVFPLRFGATATLLETASPPNMIEIIETYKATVCFTAPTAYRAMMRAMDQGADLSSLRVAVSAGETLPGPVFEEWKAKTGKEMLDGIGSTELLHIFISNRFGSAAPAQTGTPVTGYQAIVVDETMNEVARGTIGKLAVKGPTGCRYLNDDRQENYVRDGWNLTGDSFIQDEAGVFHFAARSDDMIISSGYNIAGPEVEAALLSHAEVVECAVIGVADEDRGQIVQAHVVLVEGVGADDDCIKRLQDHVKQAIAPFKYPRSVMFTDALPKTQTGKIQRFRLRGE
;
A
#
# COMPACT_ATOMS: atom_id res chain seq x y z
N MET A 1 -16.54 -21.85 5.66
CA MET A 1 -15.11 -22.24 5.55
C MET A 1 -14.62 -22.48 6.96
N ASP A 2 -14.15 -23.69 7.29
CA ASP A 2 -13.58 -23.95 8.61
C ASP A 2 -12.11 -23.57 8.60
N LEU A 3 -11.68 -22.79 9.57
CA LEU A 3 -10.26 -22.45 9.75
C LEU A 3 -9.51 -23.67 10.27
N LEU A 4 -8.31 -23.89 9.79
CA LEU A 4 -7.41 -24.92 10.30
C LEU A 4 -7.07 -24.66 11.78
N PRO A 5 -6.66 -25.70 12.53
CA PRO A 5 -6.13 -25.53 13.88
C PRO A 5 -4.98 -24.52 13.91
N SER A 6 -5.01 -23.61 14.86
CA SER A 6 -4.00 -22.57 15.02
C SER A 6 -2.79 -23.08 15.78
N ALA A 7 -1.59 -22.64 15.39
CA ALA A 7 -0.36 -22.80 16.16
C ALA A 7 -0.15 -21.67 17.19
N HIS A 8 -1.01 -20.67 17.22
CA HIS A 8 -0.89 -19.55 18.15
C HIS A 8 -1.21 -19.98 19.59
N VAL A 9 -0.30 -19.70 20.49
CA VAL A 9 -0.47 -19.86 21.95
C VAL A 9 -1.25 -18.67 22.51
N ASP A 10 -0.96 -17.46 22.01
CA ASP A 10 -1.75 -16.27 22.27
C ASP A 10 -2.85 -16.17 21.22
N THR A 11 -4.08 -16.48 21.61
CA THR A 11 -5.23 -16.60 20.70
C THR A 11 -5.93 -15.27 20.43
N PHE A 12 -5.45 -14.15 20.98
CA PHE A 12 -6.14 -12.86 20.89
C PHE A 12 -6.59 -12.51 19.46
N SER A 13 -5.72 -12.60 18.48
CA SER A 13 -6.08 -12.25 17.09
C SER A 13 -7.17 -13.19 16.53
N ARG A 14 -7.08 -14.49 16.84
CA ARG A 14 -8.06 -15.49 16.43
C ARG A 14 -9.42 -15.28 17.09
N ASP A 15 -9.43 -14.98 18.40
CA ASP A 15 -10.65 -14.80 19.19
C ASP A 15 -11.39 -13.49 18.84
N ASN A 16 -10.69 -12.56 18.20
CA ASN A 16 -11.24 -11.27 17.76
C ASN A 16 -11.44 -11.16 16.23
N LEU A 17 -11.45 -12.30 15.52
CA LEU A 17 -11.94 -12.35 14.16
C LEU A 17 -13.44 -12.01 14.11
N PRO A 18 -13.92 -11.32 13.06
CA PRO A 18 -15.36 -11.11 12.91
C PRO A 18 -16.10 -12.45 12.81
N PRO A 19 -17.39 -12.50 13.17
CA PRO A 19 -18.24 -13.67 12.94
C PRO A 19 -18.20 -14.12 11.47
N PHE A 20 -18.27 -15.43 11.21
CA PHE A 20 -18.12 -15.99 9.86
C PHE A 20 -19.18 -15.49 8.86
N ASP A 21 -20.38 -15.17 9.32
CA ASP A 21 -21.45 -14.61 8.50
C ASP A 21 -21.17 -13.17 8.04
N GLN A 22 -20.20 -12.51 8.66
CA GLN A 22 -19.71 -11.18 8.27
C GLN A 22 -18.42 -11.25 7.41
N TRP A 23 -17.98 -12.45 7.03
CA TRP A 23 -16.79 -12.59 6.21
C TRP A 23 -17.09 -12.38 4.73
N PRO A 24 -16.10 -11.86 3.96
CA PRO A 24 -16.22 -11.92 2.50
C PRO A 24 -16.15 -13.37 2.03
N GLU A 25 -16.74 -13.63 0.88
CA GLU A 25 -16.60 -14.91 0.21
C GLU A 25 -15.17 -15.03 -0.36
N PHE A 26 -14.41 -16.02 0.11
CA PHE A 26 -13.03 -16.25 -0.36
C PHE A 26 -12.99 -17.19 -1.56
N LEU A 27 -12.42 -16.70 -2.66
CA LEU A 27 -12.24 -17.43 -3.92
C LEU A 27 -10.83 -18.01 -3.97
N LEU A 28 -10.61 -19.18 -3.37
CA LEU A 28 -9.28 -19.79 -3.23
C LEU A 28 -8.88 -20.71 -4.40
N ASN A 29 -9.72 -20.86 -5.42
CA ASN A 29 -9.42 -21.71 -6.58
C ASN A 29 -8.15 -21.23 -7.29
N GLY A 30 -7.17 -22.12 -7.43
CA GLY A 30 -5.86 -21.80 -8.01
C GLY A 30 -4.81 -21.35 -7.01
N PHE A 31 -5.15 -21.24 -5.72
CA PHE A 31 -4.25 -20.90 -4.61
C PHE A 31 -4.23 -22.05 -3.60
N ASP A 32 -3.44 -23.07 -3.91
CA ASP A 32 -3.30 -24.24 -3.06
C ASP A 32 -2.00 -24.18 -2.25
N TYR A 33 -2.13 -23.95 -0.95
CA TYR A 33 -1.02 -23.90 -0.02
C TYR A 33 -1.14 -25.01 1.03
N PRO A 34 -0.01 -25.53 1.53
CA PRO A 34 -0.03 -26.54 2.59
C PRO A 34 -0.73 -26.02 3.85
N ASP A 35 -1.27 -26.92 4.67
CA ASP A 35 -1.96 -26.58 5.91
C ASP A 35 -1.05 -25.84 6.89
N HIS A 36 0.23 -26.25 6.94
CA HIS A 36 1.27 -25.52 7.67
C HIS A 36 2.06 -24.63 6.73
N LEU A 37 1.98 -23.34 6.96
CA LEU A 37 2.63 -22.31 6.15
C LEU A 37 3.13 -21.18 7.05
N ASN A 38 4.43 -20.96 7.08
CA ASN A 38 5.02 -19.77 7.66
C ASN A 38 5.54 -18.86 6.54
N ALA A 39 4.94 -17.68 6.38
CA ALA A 39 5.26 -16.78 5.27
C ALA A 39 6.76 -16.38 5.25
N ALA A 40 7.41 -16.22 6.40
CA ALA A 40 8.83 -15.88 6.42
C ALA A 40 9.72 -17.03 5.94
N VAL A 41 9.34 -18.29 6.23
CA VAL A 41 10.04 -19.47 5.69
C VAL A 41 9.93 -19.51 4.17
N GLU A 42 8.73 -19.23 3.62
CA GLU A 42 8.51 -19.16 2.16
C GLU A 42 9.38 -18.10 1.47
N LEU A 43 9.65 -17.00 2.17
CA LEU A 43 10.39 -15.85 1.63
C LEU A 43 11.89 -15.89 1.89
N THR A 44 12.38 -16.83 2.72
CA THR A 44 13.81 -16.92 3.10
C THR A 44 14.36 -18.32 2.96
N ASP A 45 14.06 -19.24 3.87
CA ASP A 45 14.67 -20.56 3.94
C ASP A 45 14.40 -21.37 2.66
N LYS A 46 13.16 -21.36 2.19
CA LYS A 46 12.79 -22.02 0.94
C LYS A 46 13.49 -21.42 -0.29
N MET A 47 13.76 -20.13 -0.28
CA MET A 47 14.54 -19.51 -1.37
C MET A 47 15.98 -20.02 -1.36
N VAL A 48 16.59 -20.18 -0.18
CA VAL A 48 17.94 -20.79 -0.06
C VAL A 48 17.90 -22.25 -0.53
N GLU A 49 16.90 -23.04 -0.11
CA GLU A 49 16.72 -24.44 -0.54
C GLU A 49 16.53 -24.59 -2.05
N GLN A 50 15.86 -23.62 -2.69
CA GLN A 50 15.65 -23.57 -4.14
C GLN A 50 16.89 -23.11 -4.93
N GLY A 51 18.01 -22.80 -4.25
CA GLY A 51 19.27 -22.44 -4.90
C GLY A 51 19.51 -20.94 -5.06
N PHE A 52 18.65 -20.07 -4.51
CA PHE A 52 18.82 -18.61 -4.55
C PHE A 52 19.72 -18.08 -3.42
N GLY A 53 20.38 -18.95 -2.64
CA GLY A 53 21.15 -18.55 -1.46
C GLY A 53 22.17 -17.41 -1.71
N ASP A 54 22.84 -17.44 -2.86
CA ASP A 54 23.86 -16.46 -3.25
C ASP A 54 23.28 -15.25 -4.01
N HIS A 55 22.00 -15.26 -4.39
CA HIS A 55 21.33 -14.11 -4.99
C HIS A 55 21.19 -12.98 -3.97
N VAL A 56 21.30 -11.73 -4.43
CA VAL A 56 21.07 -10.57 -3.59
C VAL A 56 19.59 -10.43 -3.29
N ALA A 57 19.22 -10.54 -2.02
CA ALA A 57 17.85 -10.36 -1.55
C ALA A 57 17.52 -8.88 -1.28
N LEU A 58 18.41 -8.20 -0.54
CA LEU A 58 18.20 -6.82 -0.10
C LEU A 58 19.41 -5.94 -0.40
N ILE A 59 19.14 -4.71 -0.83
CA ILE A 59 20.10 -3.62 -0.93
C ILE A 59 19.56 -2.44 -0.10
N GLY A 60 20.37 -1.90 0.79
CA GLY A 60 20.03 -0.71 1.57
C GLY A 60 21.19 -0.29 2.46
N ASN A 61 21.23 0.99 2.83
CA ASN A 61 22.29 1.57 3.66
C ASN A 61 23.71 1.25 3.15
N GLY A 62 23.89 1.27 1.81
CA GLY A 62 25.19 1.01 1.16
C GLY A 62 25.65 -0.45 1.19
N ARG A 63 24.81 -1.39 1.63
CA ARG A 63 25.16 -2.82 1.72
C ARG A 63 24.22 -3.68 0.87
N ARG A 64 24.78 -4.80 0.38
CA ARG A 64 24.03 -5.90 -0.24
C ARG A 64 23.98 -7.05 0.74
N ARG A 65 22.85 -7.76 0.75
CA ARG A 65 22.66 -9.00 1.52
C ARG A 65 22.09 -10.07 0.62
N THR A 66 22.69 -11.24 0.64
CA THR A 66 22.17 -12.40 -0.08
C THR A 66 20.98 -13.01 0.66
N TYR A 67 20.24 -13.92 -0.01
CA TYR A 67 19.16 -14.67 0.64
C TYR A 67 19.68 -15.52 1.80
N LYS A 68 20.88 -16.11 1.66
CA LYS A 68 21.51 -16.87 2.76
C LYS A 68 21.83 -15.98 3.95
N GLU A 69 22.42 -14.81 3.72
CA GLU A 69 22.72 -13.84 4.79
C GLU A 69 21.45 -13.30 5.44
N LEU A 70 20.38 -13.08 4.66
CA LEU A 70 19.08 -12.65 5.20
C LEU A 70 18.44 -13.77 6.04
N SER A 71 18.46 -15.02 5.56
CA SER A 71 17.94 -16.16 6.33
C SER A 71 18.71 -16.33 7.64
N ASP A 72 20.05 -16.32 7.61
CA ASP A 72 20.89 -16.45 8.80
C ASP A 72 20.62 -15.31 9.81
N TRP A 73 20.48 -14.09 9.32
CA TRP A 73 20.17 -12.93 10.16
C TRP A 73 18.80 -13.06 10.81
N THR A 74 17.76 -13.38 10.02
CA THR A 74 16.40 -13.57 10.56
C THR A 74 16.31 -14.71 11.56
N ASN A 75 17.03 -15.81 11.34
CA ASN A 75 17.09 -16.94 12.28
C ASN A 75 17.70 -16.53 13.62
N ARG A 76 18.81 -15.80 13.60
CA ARG A 76 19.41 -15.26 14.82
C ARG A 76 18.48 -14.31 15.59
N LEU A 77 17.78 -13.43 14.88
CA LEU A 77 16.81 -12.53 15.50
C LEU A 77 15.60 -13.28 16.04
N ALA A 78 15.12 -14.34 15.35
CA ALA A 78 14.03 -15.17 15.84
C ALA A 78 14.39 -15.88 17.13
N HIS A 79 15.62 -16.40 17.28
CA HIS A 79 16.14 -16.93 18.54
C HIS A 79 16.13 -15.86 19.64
N ALA A 80 16.64 -14.65 19.37
CA ALA A 80 16.64 -13.57 20.35
C ALA A 80 15.20 -13.24 20.79
N LEU A 81 14.27 -13.14 19.87
CA LEU A 81 12.86 -12.83 20.16
C LEU A 81 12.22 -13.90 21.06
N THR A 82 12.47 -15.17 20.80
CA THR A 82 11.84 -16.28 21.53
C THR A 82 12.54 -16.58 22.86
N GLU A 83 13.88 -16.65 22.87
CA GLU A 83 14.65 -17.08 24.02
C GLU A 83 14.94 -15.95 25.02
N ASP A 84 15.27 -14.75 24.51
CA ASP A 84 15.69 -13.64 25.40
C ASP A 84 14.52 -12.71 25.71
N TYR A 85 13.61 -12.48 24.77
CA TYR A 85 12.49 -11.56 24.94
C TYR A 85 11.15 -12.25 25.20
N GLY A 86 11.08 -13.58 25.05
CA GLY A 86 9.94 -14.40 25.42
C GLY A 86 8.74 -14.28 24.50
N VAL A 87 8.96 -13.91 23.22
CA VAL A 87 7.91 -13.88 22.21
C VAL A 87 7.34 -15.27 21.99
N LYS A 88 6.01 -15.38 22.05
CA LYS A 88 5.26 -16.61 21.82
C LYS A 88 4.42 -16.50 20.56
N PRO A 89 4.11 -17.63 19.90
CA PRO A 89 3.21 -17.63 18.74
C PRO A 89 1.90 -16.93 19.07
N GLY A 90 1.48 -16.00 18.17
CA GLY A 90 0.28 -15.18 18.34
C GLY A 90 0.50 -13.86 19.09
N ASN A 91 1.63 -13.61 19.74
CA ASN A 91 1.91 -12.30 20.32
C ASN A 91 1.98 -11.22 19.22
N ARG A 92 1.43 -10.03 19.50
CA ARG A 92 1.52 -8.90 18.58
C ARG A 92 2.83 -8.17 18.81
N VAL A 93 3.65 -8.12 17.76
CA VAL A 93 4.95 -7.43 17.76
C VAL A 93 4.86 -6.21 16.84
N LEU A 94 5.00 -5.02 17.43
CA LEU A 94 5.04 -3.78 16.67
C LEU A 94 6.45 -3.54 16.13
N ILE A 95 6.54 -3.14 14.85
CA ILE A 95 7.82 -2.74 14.24
C ILE A 95 7.73 -1.28 13.78
N ARG A 96 8.67 -0.45 14.25
CA ARG A 96 8.76 0.97 13.93
C ARG A 96 10.11 1.28 13.28
N SER A 97 10.09 1.57 11.99
CA SER A 97 11.31 1.89 11.23
C SER A 97 10.98 2.59 9.91
N ALA A 98 11.99 3.21 9.32
CA ALA A 98 12.00 3.55 7.89
C ALA A 98 12.23 2.29 7.03
N ASN A 99 12.14 2.44 5.70
CA ASN A 99 12.39 1.36 4.75
C ASN A 99 13.89 1.00 4.71
N ASN A 100 14.29 0.03 5.51
CA ASN A 100 15.67 -0.47 5.52
C ASN A 100 15.73 -1.99 5.69
N PRO A 101 16.87 -2.64 5.41
CA PRO A 101 17.03 -4.08 5.53
C PRO A 101 16.75 -4.64 6.93
N ALA A 102 17.04 -3.87 7.99
CA ALA A 102 16.80 -4.31 9.37
C ALA A 102 15.30 -4.42 9.67
N MET A 103 14.47 -3.50 9.14
CA MET A 103 13.00 -3.62 9.26
C MET A 103 12.49 -4.92 8.65
N VAL A 104 12.98 -5.28 7.45
CA VAL A 104 12.59 -6.54 6.79
C VAL A 104 13.05 -7.73 7.60
N ALA A 105 14.28 -7.72 8.12
CA ALA A 105 14.80 -8.80 8.95
C ALA A 105 14.00 -8.98 10.26
N CYS A 106 13.63 -7.88 10.93
CA CYS A 106 12.77 -7.90 12.12
C CYS A 106 11.38 -8.45 11.80
N TRP A 107 10.77 -8.02 10.68
CA TRP A 107 9.47 -8.51 10.24
C TRP A 107 9.50 -10.02 9.98
N LEU A 108 10.49 -10.50 9.23
CA LEU A 108 10.66 -11.93 8.94
C LEU A 108 10.95 -12.74 10.21
N ALA A 109 11.79 -12.23 11.13
CA ALA A 109 12.11 -12.91 12.37
C ALA A 109 10.89 -13.06 13.29
N ALA A 110 10.11 -11.99 13.48
CA ALA A 110 8.86 -12.04 14.23
C ALA A 110 7.85 -13.02 13.60
N THR A 111 7.75 -13.04 12.26
CA THR A 111 6.89 -13.96 11.52
C THR A 111 7.36 -15.41 11.67
N LYS A 112 8.67 -15.71 11.62
CA LYS A 112 9.23 -17.05 11.91
C LYS A 112 8.90 -17.53 13.32
N ALA A 113 8.95 -16.62 14.29
CA ALA A 113 8.57 -16.90 15.68
C ALA A 113 7.04 -17.09 15.88
N GLY A 114 6.24 -17.02 14.81
CA GLY A 114 4.79 -17.15 14.85
C GLY A 114 4.08 -15.93 15.43
N ALA A 115 4.75 -14.78 15.54
CA ALA A 115 4.14 -13.55 16.02
C ALA A 115 3.27 -12.89 14.94
N VAL A 116 2.27 -12.12 15.37
CA VAL A 116 1.44 -11.25 14.52
C VAL A 116 2.09 -9.89 14.44
N VAL A 117 2.53 -9.48 13.26
CA VAL A 117 3.28 -8.23 13.10
C VAL A 117 2.36 -7.03 12.91
N VAL A 118 2.74 -5.92 13.53
CA VAL A 118 2.11 -4.60 13.40
C VAL A 118 3.15 -3.59 12.94
N ASN A 119 3.21 -3.33 11.64
CA ASN A 119 4.15 -2.35 11.11
C ASN A 119 3.62 -0.92 11.29
N THR A 120 4.48 0.02 11.68
CA THR A 120 4.10 1.42 11.90
C THR A 120 5.05 2.40 11.23
N MET A 121 4.49 3.53 10.80
CA MET A 121 5.23 4.62 10.17
C MET A 121 6.17 5.32 11.14
N PRO A 122 7.37 5.73 10.69
CA PRO A 122 8.30 6.54 11.49
C PRO A 122 7.70 7.84 12.03
N MET A 123 6.76 8.41 11.32
CA MET A 123 6.22 9.74 11.61
C MET A 123 5.06 9.74 12.61
N LEU A 124 4.54 8.57 13.01
CA LEU A 124 3.48 8.49 14.02
C LEU A 124 3.99 8.97 15.37
N ARG A 125 3.16 9.77 16.04
CA ARG A 125 3.44 10.27 17.39
C ARG A 125 2.94 9.31 18.46
N ALA A 126 3.39 9.48 19.68
CA ALA A 126 3.04 8.62 20.82
C ALA A 126 1.53 8.41 20.98
N GLY A 127 0.71 9.45 20.83
CA GLY A 127 -0.75 9.34 20.95
C GLY A 127 -1.41 8.54 19.81
N GLU A 128 -0.83 8.53 18.61
CA GLU A 128 -1.31 7.70 17.51
C GLU A 128 -0.85 6.24 17.70
N LEU A 129 0.40 6.05 18.15
CA LEU A 129 0.96 4.75 18.48
C LEU A 129 0.18 4.07 19.60
N SER A 130 -0.21 4.82 20.66
CA SER A 130 -1.02 4.28 21.76
C SER A 130 -2.34 3.70 21.27
N LYS A 131 -3.04 4.35 20.35
CA LYS A 131 -4.27 3.83 19.75
C LYS A 131 -4.07 2.50 19.03
N ILE A 132 -2.94 2.34 18.32
CA ILE A 132 -2.56 1.10 17.62
C ILE A 132 -2.20 0.01 18.65
N VAL A 133 -1.35 0.34 19.61
CA VAL A 133 -0.90 -0.57 20.66
C VAL A 133 -2.08 -1.11 21.47
N ASP A 134 -2.98 -0.22 21.89
CA ASP A 134 -4.15 -0.58 22.69
C ASP A 134 -5.15 -1.43 21.88
N LYS A 135 -5.42 -1.05 20.62
CA LYS A 135 -6.32 -1.81 19.74
C LYS A 135 -5.79 -3.22 19.44
N ALA A 136 -4.51 -3.33 19.14
CA ALA A 136 -3.87 -4.60 18.81
C ALA A 136 -3.39 -5.38 20.05
N GLN A 137 -3.46 -4.81 21.27
CA GLN A 137 -2.89 -5.40 22.48
C GLN A 137 -1.42 -5.82 22.25
N VAL A 138 -0.61 -4.88 21.77
CA VAL A 138 0.83 -5.09 21.51
C VAL A 138 1.56 -5.23 22.83
N SER A 139 2.34 -6.31 22.99
CA SER A 139 3.16 -6.54 24.20
C SER A 139 4.64 -6.18 24.02
N LEU A 140 5.14 -6.18 22.79
CA LEU A 140 6.53 -5.91 22.46
C LEU A 140 6.64 -5.04 21.21
N ALA A 141 7.50 -4.02 21.25
CA ALA A 141 7.86 -3.20 20.11
C ALA A 141 9.35 -3.34 19.76
N LEU A 142 9.63 -3.56 18.48
CA LEU A 142 10.95 -3.43 17.88
C LEU A 142 11.04 -2.05 17.22
N CYS A 143 12.00 -1.24 17.64
CA CYS A 143 12.12 0.12 17.16
C CYS A 143 13.54 0.42 16.69
N ASP A 144 13.65 1.04 15.52
CA ASP A 144 14.91 1.65 15.10
C ASP A 144 15.38 2.64 16.18
N THR A 145 16.60 2.47 16.64
CA THR A 145 17.17 3.27 17.76
C THR A 145 17.08 4.78 17.52
N ARG A 146 17.02 5.21 16.27
CA ARG A 146 16.89 6.62 15.90
C ARG A 146 15.47 7.18 16.11
N MET A 147 14.48 6.32 16.45
CA MET A 147 13.05 6.66 16.52
C MET A 147 12.41 6.28 17.87
N MET A 148 13.23 6.09 18.92
CA MET A 148 12.81 5.56 20.21
C MET A 148 11.89 6.49 21.01
N ASP A 149 12.03 7.80 20.90
CA ASP A 149 11.37 8.77 21.78
C ASP A 149 9.84 8.59 21.80
N GLU A 150 9.22 8.50 20.64
CA GLU A 150 7.76 8.39 20.54
C GLU A 150 7.22 7.05 21.02
N ILE A 151 7.93 5.93 20.76
CA ILE A 151 7.48 4.61 21.21
C ILE A 151 7.70 4.41 22.71
N VAL A 152 8.76 5.00 23.28
CA VAL A 152 8.98 5.02 24.73
C VAL A 152 7.91 5.87 25.45
N ALA A 153 7.54 7.01 24.84
CA ALA A 153 6.42 7.81 25.35
C ALA A 153 5.09 7.06 25.25
N CYS A 154 4.86 6.33 24.16
CA CYS A 154 3.70 5.44 23.99
C CYS A 154 3.65 4.36 25.08
N ALA A 155 4.77 3.67 25.35
CA ALA A 155 4.83 2.61 26.36
C ALA A 155 4.46 3.09 27.77
N LYS A 156 4.73 4.36 28.10
CA LYS A 156 4.30 4.95 29.38
C LYS A 156 2.78 5.16 29.46
N ALA A 157 2.12 5.35 28.32
CA ALA A 157 0.68 5.59 28.22
C ALA A 157 -0.13 4.30 28.00
N SER A 158 0.49 3.27 27.43
CA SER A 158 -0.15 2.00 27.05
C SER A 158 0.47 0.83 27.82
N PRO A 159 -0.11 0.42 28.95
CA PRO A 159 0.46 -0.62 29.83
C PRO A 159 0.62 -2.00 29.18
N THR A 160 -0.10 -2.29 28.09
CA THR A 160 0.04 -3.53 27.32
C THR A 160 1.40 -3.63 26.63
N LEU A 161 2.05 -2.50 26.31
CA LEU A 161 3.40 -2.48 25.74
C LEU A 161 4.45 -2.62 26.84
N GLU A 162 4.79 -3.87 27.16
CA GLU A 162 5.69 -4.22 28.26
C GLU A 162 7.16 -4.01 27.91
N LYS A 163 7.53 -4.18 26.62
CA LYS A 163 8.92 -4.16 26.16
C LYS A 163 9.09 -3.32 24.91
N VAL A 164 10.09 -2.46 24.91
CA VAL A 164 10.55 -1.71 23.75
C VAL A 164 12.03 -2.01 23.53
N ILE A 165 12.36 -2.65 22.43
CA ILE A 165 13.69 -3.17 22.12
C ILE A 165 14.23 -2.43 20.89
N GLY A 166 15.41 -1.83 21.03
CA GLY A 166 16.07 -1.13 19.93
C GLY A 166 16.77 -2.10 18.98
N PHE A 167 16.63 -1.86 17.66
CA PHE A 167 17.48 -2.43 16.62
C PHE A 167 18.16 -1.33 15.82
N ASP A 168 19.29 -1.64 15.19
CA ASP A 168 20.02 -0.67 14.38
C ASP A 168 19.51 -0.67 12.93
N GLY A 169 18.75 0.35 12.57
CA GLY A 169 18.29 0.57 11.19
C GLY A 169 19.41 0.93 10.22
N THR A 170 20.63 1.22 10.74
CA THR A 170 21.83 1.49 9.92
C THR A 170 22.56 0.18 9.58
N ALA A 171 23.76 0.29 9.08
CA ALA A 171 24.57 -0.87 8.76
C ALA A 171 25.47 -1.36 9.91
N ASN A 172 25.48 -0.73 11.09
CA ASN A 172 26.46 -0.98 12.14
C ASN A 172 26.13 -2.18 13.06
N HIS A 173 24.82 -2.54 13.16
CA HIS A 173 24.33 -3.68 13.97
C HIS A 173 24.76 -3.62 15.44
N ASP A 174 24.68 -2.46 16.07
CA ASP A 174 25.12 -2.23 17.45
C ASP A 174 23.98 -1.81 18.40
N ALA A 175 22.77 -2.26 18.14
CA ALA A 175 21.66 -2.05 19.05
C ALA A 175 21.41 -3.29 19.96
N GLU A 176 20.44 -3.19 20.86
CA GLU A 176 20.12 -4.24 21.83
C GLU A 176 19.75 -5.57 21.14
N LEU A 177 18.82 -5.51 20.19
CA LEU A 177 18.38 -6.70 19.45
C LEU A 177 19.51 -7.31 18.61
N ASP A 178 20.33 -6.47 17.98
CA ASP A 178 21.47 -6.92 17.15
C ASP A 178 22.48 -7.69 18.02
N ARG A 179 22.84 -7.15 19.19
CA ARG A 179 23.74 -7.82 20.13
C ARG A 179 23.16 -9.12 20.68
N ALA A 180 21.85 -9.18 20.99
CA ALA A 180 21.18 -10.39 21.42
C ALA A 180 21.25 -11.49 20.34
N GLY A 181 21.10 -11.13 19.07
CA GLY A 181 21.19 -12.06 17.96
C GLY A 181 22.61 -12.51 17.60
N LEU A 182 23.66 -11.76 17.98
CA LEU A 182 25.01 -11.92 17.45
C LEU A 182 25.57 -13.36 17.59
N ASN A 183 25.34 -14.01 18.72
CA ASN A 183 25.87 -15.34 19.03
C ASN A 183 24.82 -16.45 18.94
N LYS A 184 23.61 -16.16 18.42
CA LYS A 184 22.56 -17.16 18.22
C LYS A 184 22.85 -18.02 16.99
N ALA A 185 22.24 -19.19 16.95
CA ALA A 185 22.35 -20.12 15.81
C ALA A 185 21.79 -19.48 14.51
N VAL A 186 22.38 -19.87 13.38
CA VAL A 186 21.94 -19.45 12.04
C VAL A 186 20.80 -20.31 11.49
N SER A 187 20.43 -21.39 12.17
CA SER A 187 19.26 -22.20 11.89
C SER A 187 18.22 -21.96 13.00
N PHE A 188 16.96 -21.90 12.63
CA PHE A 188 15.84 -21.71 13.56
C PHE A 188 14.67 -22.60 13.14
N ASP A 189 14.14 -23.39 14.08
CA ASP A 189 12.92 -24.17 13.84
C ASP A 189 11.71 -23.24 13.88
N ALA A 190 11.34 -22.71 12.72
CA ALA A 190 10.23 -21.78 12.61
C ALA A 190 8.92 -22.40 13.09
N VAL A 191 8.10 -21.61 13.76
CA VAL A 191 6.79 -22.05 14.21
C VAL A 191 5.99 -22.56 13.03
N GLN A 192 5.43 -23.77 13.17
CA GLN A 192 4.59 -24.42 12.15
C GLN A 192 3.20 -23.78 12.17
N THR A 193 3.14 -22.50 11.78
CA THR A 193 1.88 -21.75 11.73
C THR A 193 0.93 -22.40 10.73
N SER A 194 -0.37 -22.34 11.03
CA SER A 194 -1.39 -22.65 10.06
C SER A 194 -1.37 -21.60 8.94
N ARG A 195 -1.68 -22.00 7.71
CA ARG A 195 -1.91 -21.02 6.61
C ARG A 195 -3.01 -20.01 6.95
N ASP A 196 -3.90 -20.34 7.91
CA ASP A 196 -5.01 -19.53 8.41
C ASP A 196 -4.69 -18.81 9.74
N ASP A 197 -3.45 -18.87 10.22
CA ASP A 197 -3.02 -18.04 11.34
C ASP A 197 -2.79 -16.60 10.87
N VAL A 198 -3.16 -15.64 11.75
CA VAL A 198 -2.97 -14.21 11.47
C VAL A 198 -1.47 -13.89 11.53
N ALA A 199 -0.92 -13.40 10.42
CA ALA A 199 0.49 -13.03 10.31
C ALA A 199 0.73 -11.52 10.44
N LEU A 200 -0.27 -10.71 10.05
CA LEU A 200 -0.14 -9.26 9.92
C LEU A 200 -1.43 -8.55 10.34
N LEU A 201 -1.30 -7.45 11.06
CA LEU A 201 -2.35 -6.45 11.26
C LEU A 201 -2.02 -5.20 10.44
N GLY A 202 -2.79 -4.98 9.38
CA GLY A 202 -2.71 -3.76 8.56
C GLY A 202 -3.56 -2.65 9.15
N PHE A 203 -2.94 -1.57 9.63
CA PHE A 203 -3.66 -0.43 10.18
C PHE A 203 -3.96 0.63 9.12
N THR A 204 -5.19 1.15 9.15
CA THR A 204 -5.60 2.31 8.34
C THR A 204 -6.13 3.42 9.24
N SER A 205 -5.88 4.67 8.83
CA SER A 205 -6.50 5.83 9.46
C SER A 205 -7.99 5.84 9.10
N GLY A 206 -8.85 5.56 10.07
CA GLY A 206 -10.30 5.77 9.88
C GLY A 206 -10.61 7.27 9.76
N THR A 207 -11.61 7.64 8.96
CA THR A 207 -12.15 9.01 8.86
C THR A 207 -12.65 9.54 10.22
N THR A 208 -12.96 8.64 11.16
CA THR A 208 -13.41 8.95 12.53
C THR A 208 -12.27 9.15 13.54
N GLY A 209 -11.00 9.12 13.10
CA GLY A 209 -9.84 9.24 13.99
C GLY A 209 -9.53 8.01 14.85
N VAL A 210 -10.34 6.95 14.79
CA VAL A 210 -10.08 5.65 15.42
C VAL A 210 -9.53 4.71 14.34
N PRO A 211 -8.28 4.19 14.49
CA PRO A 211 -7.68 3.32 13.50
C PRO A 211 -8.44 1.99 13.40
N LYS A 212 -8.55 1.47 12.16
CA LYS A 212 -9.02 0.12 11.86
C LYS A 212 -7.80 -0.78 11.66
N ALA A 213 -7.91 -2.03 12.10
CA ALA A 213 -6.88 -3.05 11.87
C ALA A 213 -7.47 -4.21 11.07
N THR A 214 -6.93 -4.49 9.90
CA THR A 214 -7.32 -5.66 9.10
C THR A 214 -6.38 -6.82 9.39
N MET A 215 -6.93 -7.99 9.66
CA MET A 215 -6.19 -9.22 9.94
C MET A 215 -5.89 -9.97 8.64
N HIS A 216 -4.61 -10.25 8.37
CA HIS A 216 -4.17 -11.03 7.22
C HIS A 216 -3.48 -12.31 7.64
N PHE A 217 -3.83 -13.39 6.97
CA PHE A 217 -3.29 -14.72 7.21
C PHE A 217 -1.94 -14.92 6.52
N HIS A 218 -1.19 -15.94 6.93
CA HIS A 218 0.07 -16.30 6.27
C HIS A 218 -0.11 -16.55 4.77
N ARG A 219 -1.19 -17.25 4.38
CA ARG A 219 -1.50 -17.50 2.97
C ARG A 219 -1.78 -16.23 2.18
N ASP A 220 -2.37 -15.20 2.81
CA ASP A 220 -2.73 -13.96 2.11
C ASP A 220 -1.48 -13.27 1.55
N LEU A 221 -0.35 -13.33 2.28
CA LEU A 221 0.94 -12.80 1.84
C LEU A 221 1.46 -13.53 0.58
N MET A 222 1.26 -14.85 0.50
CA MET A 222 1.64 -15.63 -0.68
C MET A 222 0.69 -15.37 -1.85
N ILE A 223 -0.60 -15.28 -1.58
CA ILE A 223 -1.65 -15.02 -2.59
C ILE A 223 -1.38 -13.75 -3.37
N ILE A 224 -1.05 -12.63 -2.69
CA ILE A 224 -0.80 -11.37 -3.40
C ILE A 224 0.45 -11.45 -4.29
N ALA A 225 1.45 -12.22 -3.90
CA ALA A 225 2.63 -12.45 -4.74
C ALA A 225 2.31 -13.36 -5.94
N ASP A 226 1.72 -14.51 -5.68
CA ASP A 226 1.42 -15.51 -6.71
C ASP A 226 0.33 -15.01 -7.69
N GLY A 227 -0.63 -14.19 -7.23
CA GLY A 227 -1.67 -13.59 -8.06
C GLY A 227 -1.22 -12.34 -8.84
N TYR A 228 -0.61 -11.36 -8.16
CA TYR A 228 -0.26 -10.09 -8.80
C TYR A 228 1.17 -10.06 -9.32
N ALA A 229 2.16 -10.34 -8.48
CA ALA A 229 3.55 -10.19 -8.91
C ALA A 229 3.93 -11.22 -9.99
N LYS A 230 3.46 -12.47 -9.87
CA LYS A 230 3.70 -13.50 -10.88
C LYS A 230 2.89 -13.27 -12.15
N GLU A 231 1.55 -13.15 -12.04
CA GLU A 231 0.65 -13.20 -13.18
C GLU A 231 0.51 -11.85 -13.92
N VAL A 232 0.69 -10.72 -13.20
CA VAL A 232 0.57 -9.38 -13.79
C VAL A 232 1.93 -8.79 -14.12
N LEU A 233 2.87 -8.81 -13.16
CA LEU A 233 4.18 -8.18 -13.33
C LEU A 233 5.20 -9.10 -14.00
N GLY A 234 4.95 -10.42 -14.00
CA GLY A 234 5.90 -11.42 -14.52
C GLY A 234 7.26 -11.34 -13.84
N VAL A 235 7.27 -11.30 -12.49
CA VAL A 235 8.50 -11.17 -11.70
C VAL A 235 9.41 -12.38 -11.89
N THR A 236 10.68 -12.11 -12.06
CA THR A 236 11.75 -13.11 -12.23
C THR A 236 12.88 -12.88 -11.22
N PRO A 237 13.76 -13.84 -10.99
CA PRO A 237 14.91 -13.68 -10.09
C PRO A 237 15.89 -12.57 -10.51
N ASP A 238 15.88 -12.17 -11.78
CA ASP A 238 16.75 -11.11 -12.32
C ASP A 238 16.22 -9.69 -12.03
N ASP A 239 15.02 -9.59 -11.45
CA ASP A 239 14.41 -8.29 -11.18
C ASP A 239 15.03 -7.60 -9.97
N VAL A 240 15.15 -6.28 -10.09
CA VAL A 240 15.57 -5.38 -9.01
C VAL A 240 14.45 -4.38 -8.77
N PHE A 241 13.89 -4.41 -7.58
CA PHE A 241 12.77 -3.58 -7.17
C PHE A 241 13.24 -2.28 -6.51
N VAL A 242 12.56 -1.18 -6.81
CA VAL A 242 12.71 0.11 -6.16
C VAL A 242 11.33 0.74 -5.93
N GLY A 243 11.19 1.57 -4.91
CA GLY A 243 9.93 2.28 -4.72
C GLY A 243 9.90 3.19 -3.51
N SER A 244 8.85 4.00 -3.47
CA SER A 244 8.60 4.95 -2.39
C SER A 244 7.63 4.47 -1.30
N PRO A 245 6.74 3.48 -1.50
CA PRO A 245 5.78 3.14 -0.48
C PRO A 245 6.45 2.61 0.79
N PRO A 246 6.03 3.09 1.98
CA PRO A 246 6.56 2.56 3.23
C PRO A 246 6.22 1.09 3.45
N LEU A 247 7.18 0.32 3.95
CA LEU A 247 6.96 -1.09 4.38
C LEU A 247 5.92 -1.21 5.51
N ALA A 248 5.60 -0.11 6.18
CA ALA A 248 4.54 -0.05 7.16
C ALA A 248 3.13 -0.19 6.56
N PHE A 249 2.98 0.00 5.26
CA PHE A 249 1.73 -0.19 4.53
C PHE A 249 1.79 -1.41 3.64
N THR A 250 0.63 -2.00 3.40
CA THR A 250 0.49 -3.23 2.61
C THR A 250 1.02 -3.08 1.18
N PHE A 251 0.85 -1.89 0.57
CA PHE A 251 1.40 -1.60 -0.77
C PHE A 251 2.94 -1.65 -0.79
N GLY A 252 3.59 -1.06 0.21
CA GLY A 252 5.05 -1.12 0.34
C GLY A 252 5.56 -2.49 0.77
N LEU A 253 4.89 -3.13 1.75
CA LEU A 253 5.27 -4.46 2.20
C LEU A 253 5.18 -5.50 1.08
N GLY A 254 4.08 -5.48 0.31
CA GLY A 254 3.92 -6.34 -0.87
C GLY A 254 4.99 -6.04 -1.92
N GLY A 255 5.02 -4.79 -2.40
CA GLY A 255 5.85 -4.38 -3.53
C GLY A 255 7.35 -4.39 -3.28
N LEU A 256 7.81 -4.15 -2.04
CA LEU A 256 9.24 -3.97 -1.73
C LEU A 256 9.81 -5.04 -0.78
N ALA A 257 9.00 -6.00 -0.33
CA ALA A 257 9.50 -7.12 0.46
C ALA A 257 8.91 -8.45 -0.03
N VAL A 258 7.57 -8.63 0.03
CA VAL A 258 6.95 -9.93 -0.28
C VAL A 258 7.20 -10.34 -1.73
N PHE A 259 6.98 -9.45 -2.70
CA PHE A 259 7.09 -9.78 -4.13
C PHE A 259 8.51 -10.13 -4.56
N PRO A 260 9.54 -9.28 -4.31
CA PRO A 260 10.89 -9.67 -4.68
C PRO A 260 11.35 -10.93 -3.95
N LEU A 261 11.09 -11.04 -2.64
CA LEU A 261 11.56 -12.19 -1.86
C LEU A 261 10.89 -13.51 -2.26
N ARG A 262 9.63 -13.49 -2.72
CA ARG A 262 8.91 -14.70 -3.18
C ARG A 262 9.53 -15.32 -4.42
N PHE A 263 10.20 -14.53 -5.27
CA PHE A 263 10.68 -14.97 -6.59
C PHE A 263 12.21 -14.93 -6.74
N GLY A 264 12.97 -14.84 -5.66
CA GLY A 264 14.43 -14.80 -5.72
C GLY A 264 15.01 -13.49 -6.27
N ALA A 265 14.19 -12.44 -6.40
CA ALA A 265 14.55 -11.12 -6.90
C ALA A 265 15.16 -10.22 -5.80
N THR A 266 15.67 -9.05 -6.19
CA THR A 266 16.33 -8.09 -5.28
C THR A 266 15.37 -6.96 -4.91
N ALA A 267 15.26 -6.61 -3.63
CA ALA A 267 14.63 -5.38 -3.17
C ALA A 267 15.66 -4.31 -2.82
N THR A 268 15.50 -3.10 -3.35
CA THR A 268 16.26 -1.93 -2.91
C THR A 268 15.40 -1.10 -1.95
N LEU A 269 15.94 -0.80 -0.79
CA LEU A 269 15.22 -0.12 0.29
C LEU A 269 15.82 1.25 0.55
N LEU A 270 14.98 2.26 0.48
CA LEU A 270 15.33 3.66 0.67
C LEU A 270 14.60 4.24 1.88
N GLU A 271 15.34 4.70 2.88
CA GLU A 271 14.76 5.38 4.04
C GLU A 271 14.09 6.71 3.66
N THR A 272 14.67 7.40 2.68
CA THR A 272 14.12 8.60 2.05
C THR A 272 13.95 8.34 0.56
N ALA A 273 12.77 7.88 0.17
CA ALA A 273 12.45 7.52 -1.21
C ALA A 273 11.95 8.75 -2.00
N SER A 274 12.78 9.79 -2.09
CA SER A 274 12.54 10.93 -2.98
C SER A 274 12.76 10.56 -4.44
N PRO A 275 12.15 11.26 -5.43
CA PRO A 275 12.41 10.99 -6.83
C PRO A 275 13.89 10.99 -7.23
N PRO A 276 14.74 11.95 -6.78
CA PRO A 276 16.19 11.89 -7.04
C PRO A 276 16.86 10.61 -6.49
N ASN A 277 16.54 10.22 -5.26
CA ASN A 277 17.13 9.02 -4.65
C ASN A 277 16.67 7.73 -5.36
N MET A 278 15.42 7.67 -5.81
CA MET A 278 14.93 6.54 -6.62
C MET A 278 15.64 6.47 -7.97
N ILE A 279 15.87 7.61 -8.64
CA ILE A 279 16.62 7.68 -9.89
C ILE A 279 18.05 7.17 -9.68
N GLU A 280 18.74 7.63 -8.65
CA GLU A 280 20.08 7.16 -8.29
C GLU A 280 20.14 5.63 -8.14
N ILE A 281 19.15 5.04 -7.48
CA ILE A 281 19.04 3.58 -7.33
C ILE A 281 18.78 2.90 -8.68
N ILE A 282 17.89 3.45 -9.51
CA ILE A 282 17.59 2.90 -10.83
C ILE A 282 18.86 2.87 -11.69
N GLU A 283 19.61 3.96 -11.70
CA GLU A 283 20.85 4.07 -12.47
C GLU A 283 21.96 3.17 -11.92
N THR A 284 22.13 3.14 -10.58
CA THR A 284 23.23 2.42 -9.93
C THR A 284 23.05 0.91 -9.97
N TYR A 285 21.83 0.44 -9.67
CA TYR A 285 21.55 -0.98 -9.53
C TYR A 285 20.75 -1.55 -10.71
N LYS A 286 20.49 -0.72 -11.73
CA LYS A 286 19.71 -1.09 -12.92
C LYS A 286 18.34 -1.66 -12.51
N ALA A 287 17.64 -0.95 -11.63
CA ALA A 287 16.33 -1.40 -11.16
C ALA A 287 15.37 -1.60 -12.35
N THR A 288 14.60 -2.68 -12.28
CA THR A 288 13.71 -3.13 -13.36
C THR A 288 12.24 -2.93 -13.04
N VAL A 289 11.87 -2.90 -11.76
CA VAL A 289 10.49 -2.74 -11.29
C VAL A 289 10.42 -1.57 -10.30
N CYS A 290 9.56 -0.60 -10.58
CA CYS A 290 9.36 0.57 -9.74
C CYS A 290 7.92 0.63 -9.22
N PHE A 291 7.77 0.81 -7.90
CA PHE A 291 6.50 1.03 -7.22
C PHE A 291 6.44 2.45 -6.65
N THR A 292 5.59 3.31 -7.19
CA THR A 292 5.40 4.65 -6.62
C THR A 292 4.08 5.28 -7.06
N ALA A 293 3.81 6.51 -6.61
CA ALA A 293 2.61 7.25 -6.96
C ALA A 293 2.82 8.08 -8.26
N PRO A 294 1.74 8.48 -8.95
CA PRO A 294 1.80 9.31 -10.16
C PRO A 294 2.62 10.59 -10.01
N THR A 295 2.53 11.23 -8.85
CA THR A 295 3.28 12.47 -8.55
C THR A 295 4.80 12.26 -8.59
N ALA A 296 5.29 11.12 -8.10
CA ALA A 296 6.71 10.79 -8.17
C ALA A 296 7.17 10.49 -9.61
N TYR A 297 6.35 9.77 -10.39
CA TYR A 297 6.65 9.52 -11.80
C TYR A 297 6.75 10.82 -12.61
N ARG A 298 5.88 11.81 -12.36
CA ARG A 298 5.99 13.15 -12.99
C ARG A 298 7.33 13.81 -12.68
N ALA A 299 7.79 13.75 -11.43
CA ALA A 299 9.09 14.30 -11.06
C ALA A 299 10.26 13.54 -11.72
N MET A 300 10.17 12.22 -11.82
CA MET A 300 11.17 11.39 -12.52
C MET A 300 11.19 11.70 -14.03
N MET A 301 10.05 11.89 -14.68
CA MET A 301 9.98 12.27 -16.10
C MET A 301 10.63 13.64 -16.36
N ARG A 302 10.45 14.62 -15.46
CA ARG A 302 11.17 15.90 -15.54
C ARG A 302 12.69 15.74 -15.43
N ALA A 303 13.15 14.82 -14.58
CA ALA A 303 14.57 14.53 -14.46
C ALA A 303 15.16 13.84 -15.72
N MET A 304 14.35 13.07 -16.46
CA MET A 304 14.76 12.52 -17.76
C MET A 304 15.10 13.64 -18.77
N ASP A 305 14.38 14.76 -18.75
CA ASP A 305 14.69 15.94 -19.58
C ASP A 305 16.03 16.58 -19.22
N GLN A 306 16.56 16.25 -18.04
CA GLN A 306 17.87 16.70 -17.54
C GLN A 306 18.95 15.61 -17.64
N GLY A 307 18.64 14.47 -18.27
CA GLY A 307 19.60 13.39 -18.56
C GLY A 307 19.51 12.16 -17.66
N ALA A 308 18.52 12.05 -16.76
CA ALA A 308 18.35 10.83 -15.95
C ALA A 308 18.00 9.61 -16.82
N ASP A 309 18.60 8.45 -16.54
CA ASP A 309 18.43 7.20 -17.27
C ASP A 309 17.50 6.23 -16.53
N LEU A 310 16.25 6.12 -16.98
CA LEU A 310 15.28 5.15 -16.49
C LEU A 310 15.10 3.94 -17.42
N SER A 311 16.01 3.73 -18.37
CA SER A 311 15.85 2.71 -19.43
C SER A 311 15.83 1.28 -18.91
N SER A 312 16.42 1.01 -17.74
CA SER A 312 16.39 -0.31 -17.10
C SER A 312 15.01 -0.72 -16.59
N LEU A 313 14.14 0.24 -16.26
CA LEU A 313 12.79 -0.09 -15.79
C LEU A 313 12.01 -0.81 -16.89
N ARG A 314 11.59 -2.05 -16.62
CA ARG A 314 10.66 -2.80 -17.48
C ARG A 314 9.21 -2.66 -17.02
N VAL A 315 9.01 -2.43 -15.71
CA VAL A 315 7.70 -2.27 -15.06
C VAL A 315 7.67 -1.00 -14.25
N ALA A 316 6.67 -0.16 -14.49
CA ALA A 316 6.32 0.99 -13.68
C ALA A 316 4.91 0.78 -13.11
N VAL A 317 4.80 0.54 -11.80
CA VAL A 317 3.52 0.36 -11.10
C VAL A 317 3.11 1.66 -10.43
N SER A 318 1.93 2.15 -10.79
CA SER A 318 1.30 3.33 -10.20
C SER A 318 0.12 2.88 -9.34
N ALA A 319 0.09 3.27 -8.09
CA ALA A 319 -1.05 3.04 -7.21
C ALA A 319 -1.06 4.02 -6.03
N GLY A 320 -2.14 3.97 -5.24
CA GLY A 320 -2.33 4.82 -4.08
C GLY A 320 -3.00 6.16 -4.36
N GLU A 321 -2.92 6.62 -5.59
CA GLU A 321 -3.61 7.79 -6.16
C GLU A 321 -4.13 7.42 -7.55
N THR A 322 -5.10 8.18 -8.06
CA THR A 322 -5.56 8.01 -9.45
C THR A 322 -4.44 8.38 -10.41
N LEU A 323 -4.17 7.55 -11.41
CA LEU A 323 -3.23 7.86 -12.48
C LEU A 323 -3.91 8.76 -13.52
N PRO A 324 -3.51 10.06 -13.62
CA PRO A 324 -4.07 10.93 -14.64
C PRO A 324 -3.67 10.48 -16.05
N GLY A 325 -4.61 10.53 -17.00
CA GLY A 325 -4.35 10.18 -18.40
C GLY A 325 -3.11 10.88 -19.00
N PRO A 326 -2.94 12.20 -18.82
CA PRO A 326 -1.74 12.90 -19.29
C PRO A 326 -0.42 12.35 -18.75
N VAL A 327 -0.39 11.88 -17.50
CA VAL A 327 0.83 11.27 -16.90
C VAL A 327 1.16 9.94 -17.56
N PHE A 328 0.14 9.12 -17.81
CA PHE A 328 0.31 7.86 -18.55
C PHE A 328 0.85 8.10 -19.96
N GLU A 329 0.27 9.05 -20.71
CA GLU A 329 0.69 9.39 -22.08
C GLU A 329 2.11 9.94 -22.13
N GLU A 330 2.47 10.85 -21.21
CA GLU A 330 3.82 11.41 -21.14
C GLU A 330 4.85 10.31 -20.83
N TRP A 331 4.55 9.43 -19.88
CA TRP A 331 5.40 8.29 -19.55
C TRP A 331 5.64 7.40 -20.79
N LYS A 332 4.55 7.02 -21.47
CA LYS A 332 4.63 6.19 -22.69
C LYS A 332 5.42 6.86 -23.79
N ALA A 333 5.24 8.17 -24.00
CA ALA A 333 5.98 8.94 -25.00
C ALA A 333 7.49 9.01 -24.68
N LYS A 334 7.87 9.22 -23.41
CA LYS A 334 9.27 9.35 -23.00
C LYS A 334 10.01 8.01 -22.91
N THR A 335 9.35 6.95 -22.47
CA THR A 335 9.99 5.66 -22.18
C THR A 335 9.72 4.58 -23.20
N GLY A 336 8.70 4.74 -24.05
CA GLY A 336 8.17 3.70 -24.93
C GLY A 336 7.46 2.55 -24.18
N LYS A 337 7.24 2.69 -22.87
CA LYS A 337 6.69 1.63 -22.00
C LYS A 337 5.35 2.05 -21.40
N GLU A 338 4.52 1.07 -21.13
CA GLU A 338 3.25 1.28 -20.42
C GLU A 338 3.48 1.37 -18.91
N MET A 339 2.67 2.20 -18.25
CA MET A 339 2.58 2.24 -16.81
C MET A 339 1.39 1.38 -16.37
N LEU A 340 1.59 0.52 -15.38
CA LEU A 340 0.52 -0.29 -14.83
C LEU A 340 -0.13 0.45 -13.67
N ASP A 341 -1.34 0.95 -13.91
CA ASP A 341 -2.19 1.45 -12.83
C ASP A 341 -2.87 0.30 -12.10
N GLY A 342 -3.16 0.49 -10.84
CA GLY A 342 -3.88 -0.51 -10.06
C GLY A 342 -4.52 0.07 -8.81
N ILE A 343 -5.70 -0.48 -8.48
CA ILE A 343 -6.34 -0.23 -7.19
C ILE A 343 -6.10 -1.39 -6.23
N GLY A 344 -5.70 -1.02 -5.04
CA GLY A 344 -5.55 -1.92 -3.90
C GLY A 344 -6.09 -1.27 -2.63
N SER A 345 -6.26 -2.07 -1.61
CA SER A 345 -6.62 -1.58 -0.28
C SER A 345 -5.91 -2.39 0.80
N THR A 346 -5.84 -1.84 2.01
CA THR A 346 -5.31 -2.57 3.17
C THR A 346 -6.19 -3.79 3.47
N GLU A 347 -7.49 -3.68 3.26
CA GLU A 347 -8.47 -4.73 3.52
C GLU A 347 -8.31 -5.96 2.61
N LEU A 348 -7.88 -5.75 1.36
CA LEU A 348 -7.57 -6.84 0.42
C LEU A 348 -6.05 -7.11 0.32
N LEU A 349 -5.25 -6.51 1.18
CA LEU A 349 -3.79 -6.63 1.35
C LEU A 349 -2.97 -5.96 0.25
N HIS A 350 -3.37 -5.98 -1.02
CA HIS A 350 -2.62 -5.37 -2.12
C HIS A 350 -3.55 -5.02 -3.29
N ILE A 351 -2.99 -4.87 -4.50
CA ILE A 351 -3.70 -4.58 -5.73
C ILE A 351 -4.58 -5.78 -6.13
N PHE A 352 -5.85 -5.52 -6.42
CA PHE A 352 -6.85 -6.51 -6.82
C PHE A 352 -7.51 -6.23 -8.19
N ILE A 353 -7.35 -5.00 -8.73
CA ILE A 353 -7.63 -4.65 -10.13
C ILE A 353 -6.40 -3.92 -10.67
N SER A 354 -5.96 -4.27 -11.87
CA SER A 354 -4.81 -3.64 -12.50
C SER A 354 -4.90 -3.70 -14.02
N ASN A 355 -4.23 -2.75 -14.66
CA ASN A 355 -3.88 -2.82 -16.06
C ASN A 355 -3.03 -4.05 -16.37
N ARG A 356 -2.97 -4.39 -17.64
CA ARG A 356 -2.09 -5.44 -18.20
C ARG A 356 -1.21 -4.86 -19.29
N PHE A 357 -0.01 -5.38 -19.44
CA PHE A 357 0.85 -5.07 -20.59
C PHE A 357 0.15 -5.35 -21.91
N GLY A 358 0.31 -4.45 -22.88
CA GLY A 358 -0.29 -4.54 -24.20
C GLY A 358 -1.76 -4.10 -24.27
N SER A 359 -2.41 -3.83 -23.14
CA SER A 359 -3.80 -3.34 -23.07
C SER A 359 -3.99 -2.15 -22.14
N ALA A 360 -2.93 -1.66 -21.52
CA ALA A 360 -3.01 -0.49 -20.64
C ALA A 360 -3.30 0.78 -21.46
N ALA A 361 -4.24 1.58 -21.00
CA ALA A 361 -4.64 2.84 -21.63
C ALA A 361 -4.89 3.93 -20.58
N PRO A 362 -4.89 5.21 -21.00
CA PRO A 362 -5.12 6.34 -20.11
C PRO A 362 -6.46 6.24 -19.38
N ALA A 363 -6.48 6.66 -18.10
CA ALA A 363 -7.66 6.69 -17.24
C ALA A 363 -8.37 5.34 -17.04
N GLN A 364 -7.68 4.23 -17.29
CA GLN A 364 -8.14 2.87 -17.01
C GLN A 364 -7.43 2.32 -15.77
N THR A 365 -8.18 1.76 -14.84
CA THR A 365 -7.59 0.98 -13.73
C THR A 365 -7.32 -0.46 -14.17
N GLY A 366 -8.10 -0.99 -15.11
CA GLY A 366 -7.87 -2.30 -15.70
C GLY A 366 -8.92 -3.35 -15.37
N THR A 367 -8.48 -4.59 -15.18
CA THR A 367 -9.34 -5.75 -14.92
C THR A 367 -8.94 -6.45 -13.62
N PRO A 368 -9.82 -7.27 -13.01
CA PRO A 368 -9.50 -8.01 -11.80
C PRO A 368 -8.22 -8.84 -11.95
N VAL A 369 -7.40 -8.84 -10.91
CA VAL A 369 -6.23 -9.72 -10.77
C VAL A 369 -6.70 -11.16 -10.64
N THR A 370 -5.85 -12.12 -11.03
CA THR A 370 -6.16 -13.56 -10.95
C THR A 370 -6.71 -13.93 -9.56
N GLY A 371 -7.85 -14.60 -9.55
CA GLY A 371 -8.56 -15.01 -8.34
C GLY A 371 -9.56 -13.98 -7.81
N TYR A 372 -9.54 -12.73 -8.28
CA TYR A 372 -10.51 -11.71 -7.89
C TYR A 372 -11.66 -11.60 -8.88
N GLN A 373 -12.83 -11.24 -8.36
CA GLN A 373 -14.02 -10.82 -9.11
C GLN A 373 -14.41 -9.43 -8.63
N ALA A 374 -14.85 -8.59 -9.57
CA ALA A 374 -15.29 -7.25 -9.25
C ALA A 374 -16.56 -6.92 -10.04
N ILE A 375 -17.47 -6.20 -9.40
CA ILE A 375 -18.71 -5.67 -9.99
C ILE A 375 -18.92 -4.23 -9.52
N VAL A 376 -19.70 -3.49 -10.28
CA VAL A 376 -20.18 -2.16 -9.88
C VAL A 376 -21.63 -2.26 -9.47
N VAL A 377 -21.96 -1.82 -8.25
CA VAL A 377 -23.28 -1.99 -7.65
C VAL A 377 -23.91 -0.66 -7.23
N ASP A 378 -25.25 -0.67 -7.12
CA ASP A 378 -26.02 0.41 -6.51
C ASP A 378 -26.04 0.33 -4.97
N GLU A 379 -26.81 1.22 -4.31
CA GLU A 379 -26.94 1.27 -2.84
C GLU A 379 -27.57 -0.01 -2.25
N THR A 380 -28.28 -0.80 -3.06
CA THR A 380 -28.99 -2.03 -2.67
C THR A 380 -28.25 -3.29 -3.08
N MET A 381 -26.97 -3.18 -3.50
CA MET A 381 -26.09 -4.26 -3.95
C MET A 381 -26.50 -4.92 -5.28
N ASN A 382 -27.39 -4.31 -6.08
CA ASN A 382 -27.66 -4.79 -7.44
C ASN A 382 -26.57 -4.30 -8.40
N GLU A 383 -26.09 -5.19 -9.28
CA GLU A 383 -25.15 -4.81 -10.33
C GLU A 383 -25.80 -3.77 -11.27
N VAL A 384 -25.10 -2.65 -11.50
CA VAL A 384 -25.58 -1.60 -12.41
C VAL A 384 -25.23 -1.92 -13.87
N ALA A 385 -25.93 -1.28 -14.81
CA ALA A 385 -25.62 -1.43 -16.22
C ALA A 385 -24.21 -0.93 -16.55
N ARG A 386 -23.56 -1.54 -17.56
CA ARG A 386 -22.26 -1.08 -18.06
C ARG A 386 -22.30 0.40 -18.42
N GLY A 387 -21.22 1.11 -18.16
CA GLY A 387 -21.13 2.57 -18.35
C GLY A 387 -21.76 3.42 -17.24
N THR A 388 -22.39 2.79 -16.23
CA THR A 388 -23.01 3.49 -15.09
C THR A 388 -22.03 3.57 -13.92
N ILE A 389 -21.98 4.72 -13.24
CA ILE A 389 -21.21 4.89 -11.99
C ILE A 389 -21.94 4.17 -10.85
N GLY A 390 -21.19 3.42 -10.04
CA GLY A 390 -21.67 2.77 -8.84
C GLY A 390 -20.53 2.43 -7.88
N LYS A 391 -20.83 1.77 -6.78
CA LYS A 391 -19.85 1.33 -5.78
C LYS A 391 -19.09 0.10 -6.27
N LEU A 392 -17.78 0.08 -6.06
CA LEU A 392 -16.96 -1.08 -6.36
C LEU A 392 -17.11 -2.13 -5.27
N ALA A 393 -17.55 -3.32 -5.67
CA ALA A 393 -17.66 -4.51 -4.83
C ALA A 393 -16.70 -5.60 -5.35
N VAL A 394 -15.94 -6.23 -4.44
CA VAL A 394 -14.87 -7.17 -4.78
C VAL A 394 -14.96 -8.44 -3.95
N LYS A 395 -14.86 -9.60 -4.61
CA LYS A 395 -14.58 -10.90 -4.00
C LYS A 395 -13.22 -11.41 -4.46
N GLY A 396 -12.54 -12.16 -3.63
CA GLY A 396 -11.24 -12.70 -4.03
C GLY A 396 -10.63 -13.64 -3.02
N PRO A 397 -9.38 -14.05 -3.24
CA PRO A 397 -8.69 -14.94 -2.34
C PRO A 397 -8.22 -14.27 -1.04
N THR A 398 -8.20 -12.92 -1.00
CA THR A 398 -8.01 -12.09 0.20
C THR A 398 -9.23 -11.21 0.43
N GLY A 399 -9.39 -10.67 1.64
CA GLY A 399 -10.54 -9.82 1.96
C GLY A 399 -10.54 -9.32 3.40
N CYS A 400 -11.46 -8.44 3.70
CA CYS A 400 -11.55 -7.74 4.97
C CYS A 400 -11.90 -8.65 6.14
N ARG A 401 -11.10 -8.57 7.20
CA ARG A 401 -11.35 -9.13 8.53
C ARG A 401 -10.85 -8.12 9.55
N TYR A 402 -11.73 -7.21 9.98
CA TYR A 402 -11.36 -6.21 10.97
C TYR A 402 -11.24 -6.81 12.36
N LEU A 403 -10.22 -6.42 13.08
CA LEU A 403 -9.96 -6.82 14.46
C LEU A 403 -10.99 -6.15 15.39
N ASN A 404 -11.97 -6.93 15.87
CA ASN A 404 -13.00 -6.48 16.82
C ASN A 404 -13.53 -5.07 16.50
N ASP A 405 -14.22 -4.93 15.35
CA ASP A 405 -14.63 -3.63 14.83
C ASP A 405 -15.96 -3.72 14.08
N ASP A 406 -16.98 -3.02 14.56
CA ASP A 406 -18.36 -3.05 14.01
C ASP A 406 -18.44 -2.52 12.57
N ARG A 407 -17.41 -1.80 12.10
CA ARG A 407 -17.32 -1.35 10.70
C ARG A 407 -17.16 -2.51 9.71
N GLN A 408 -16.92 -3.74 10.20
CA GLN A 408 -16.91 -4.96 9.37
C GLN A 408 -18.18 -5.09 8.54
N GLU A 409 -19.37 -4.93 9.16
CA GLU A 409 -20.68 -5.05 8.49
C GLU A 409 -20.90 -3.99 7.40
N ASN A 410 -20.26 -2.83 7.55
CA ASN A 410 -20.32 -1.76 6.53
C ASN A 410 -19.41 -2.04 5.34
N TYR A 411 -18.31 -2.76 5.56
CA TYR A 411 -17.32 -3.06 4.54
C TYR A 411 -17.63 -4.36 3.80
N VAL A 412 -18.19 -5.36 4.47
CA VAL A 412 -18.57 -6.64 3.85
C VAL A 412 -20.09 -6.79 3.83
N ARG A 413 -20.65 -6.93 2.63
CA ARG A 413 -22.08 -7.19 2.41
C ARG A 413 -22.26 -8.31 1.41
N ASP A 414 -23.09 -9.29 1.73
CA ASP A 414 -23.40 -10.46 0.87
C ASP A 414 -22.15 -11.16 0.33
N GLY A 415 -21.09 -11.24 1.17
CA GLY A 415 -19.80 -11.82 0.82
C GLY A 415 -18.92 -10.93 -0.07
N TRP A 416 -19.32 -9.69 -0.39
CA TRP A 416 -18.54 -8.72 -1.16
C TRP A 416 -17.86 -7.70 -0.26
N ASN A 417 -16.59 -7.37 -0.55
CA ASN A 417 -15.91 -6.23 0.03
C ASN A 417 -16.31 -4.96 -0.70
N LEU A 418 -16.90 -3.98 0.00
CA LEU A 418 -17.21 -2.65 -0.52
C LEU A 418 -16.03 -1.74 -0.26
N THR A 419 -15.28 -1.38 -1.30
CA THR A 419 -13.99 -0.67 -1.17
C THR A 419 -14.12 0.79 -0.72
N GLY A 420 -15.34 1.35 -0.82
CA GLY A 420 -15.59 2.77 -0.61
C GLY A 420 -15.18 3.64 -1.80
N ASP A 421 -14.92 3.01 -2.95
CA ASP A 421 -14.61 3.69 -4.20
C ASP A 421 -15.76 3.51 -5.19
N SER A 422 -16.00 4.53 -6.02
CA SER A 422 -16.96 4.51 -7.11
C SER A 422 -16.24 4.28 -8.43
N PHE A 423 -16.79 3.37 -9.24
CA PHE A 423 -16.24 2.95 -10.52
C PHE A 423 -17.29 2.93 -11.62
N ILE A 424 -16.81 2.92 -12.85
CA ILE A 424 -17.55 2.55 -14.05
C ILE A 424 -16.92 1.27 -14.57
N GLN A 425 -17.73 0.29 -14.98
CA GLN A 425 -17.26 -0.83 -15.79
C GLN A 425 -17.79 -0.65 -17.20
N ASP A 426 -16.88 -0.60 -18.19
CA ASP A 426 -17.26 -0.42 -19.59
C ASP A 426 -17.74 -1.70 -20.26
N GLU A 427 -18.15 -1.61 -21.53
CA GLU A 427 -18.66 -2.75 -22.32
C GLU A 427 -17.60 -3.85 -22.54
N ALA A 428 -16.31 -3.51 -22.47
CA ALA A 428 -15.20 -4.45 -22.56
C ALA A 428 -14.88 -5.13 -21.22
N GLY A 429 -15.55 -4.72 -20.14
CA GLY A 429 -15.31 -5.24 -18.80
C GLY A 429 -14.17 -4.56 -18.04
N VAL A 430 -13.61 -3.47 -18.58
CA VAL A 430 -12.53 -2.70 -17.95
C VAL A 430 -13.10 -1.74 -16.91
N PHE A 431 -12.44 -1.64 -15.78
CA PHE A 431 -12.81 -0.76 -14.68
C PHE A 431 -12.12 0.59 -14.79
N HIS A 432 -12.89 1.66 -14.58
CA HIS A 432 -12.44 3.04 -14.58
C HIS A 432 -12.78 3.66 -13.21
N PHE A 433 -11.78 4.17 -12.51
CA PHE A 433 -12.00 4.87 -11.26
C PHE A 433 -12.76 6.17 -11.50
N ALA A 434 -13.85 6.39 -10.77
CA ALA A 434 -14.61 7.63 -10.83
C ALA A 434 -14.21 8.56 -9.67
N ALA A 435 -14.46 8.16 -8.44
CA ALA A 435 -14.13 8.95 -7.24
C ALA A 435 -14.17 8.04 -5.99
N ARG A 436 -13.74 8.57 -4.85
CA ARG A 436 -14.17 8.02 -3.56
C ARG A 436 -15.69 8.23 -3.42
N SER A 437 -16.39 7.27 -2.85
CA SER A 437 -17.85 7.38 -2.68
C SER A 437 -18.25 8.57 -1.81
N ASP A 438 -17.39 8.98 -0.87
CA ASP A 438 -17.53 10.14 0.01
C ASP A 438 -17.04 11.46 -0.63
N ASP A 439 -16.32 11.39 -1.75
CA ASP A 439 -15.80 12.55 -2.50
C ASP A 439 -16.58 12.86 -3.80
N MET A 440 -17.65 12.10 -4.09
CA MET A 440 -18.50 12.36 -5.24
C MET A 440 -19.23 13.69 -5.09
N ILE A 441 -19.12 14.55 -6.10
CA ILE A 441 -19.75 15.89 -6.11
C ILE A 441 -21.12 15.77 -6.74
N ILE A 442 -22.17 16.08 -5.98
CA ILE A 442 -23.54 16.05 -6.48
C ILE A 442 -24.00 17.48 -6.77
N SER A 443 -23.94 17.89 -8.04
CA SER A 443 -24.31 19.25 -8.47
C SER A 443 -25.55 19.25 -9.35
N SER A 444 -26.64 19.86 -8.90
CA SER A 444 -27.93 19.89 -9.62
C SER A 444 -28.40 18.51 -10.07
N GLY A 445 -28.20 17.46 -9.23
CA GLY A 445 -28.57 16.08 -9.53
C GLY A 445 -27.58 15.32 -10.43
N TYR A 446 -26.50 15.94 -10.87
CA TYR A 446 -25.44 15.28 -11.62
C TYR A 446 -24.31 14.80 -10.69
N ASN A 447 -23.91 13.56 -10.84
CA ASN A 447 -22.71 13.03 -10.18
C ASN A 447 -21.46 13.46 -10.97
N ILE A 448 -20.58 14.22 -10.32
CA ILE A 448 -19.33 14.70 -10.91
C ILE A 448 -18.17 14.11 -10.14
N ALA A 449 -17.33 13.37 -10.84
CA ALA A 449 -16.11 12.81 -10.28
C ALA A 449 -15.01 13.88 -10.24
N GLY A 450 -14.53 14.24 -9.06
CA GLY A 450 -13.43 15.19 -8.89
C GLY A 450 -12.20 14.85 -9.73
N PRO A 451 -11.73 13.59 -9.77
CA PRO A 451 -10.58 13.17 -10.57
C PRO A 451 -10.72 13.41 -12.09
N GLU A 452 -11.92 13.34 -12.64
CA GLU A 452 -12.16 13.66 -14.04
C GLU A 452 -11.91 15.15 -14.35
N VAL A 453 -12.34 16.02 -13.45
CA VAL A 453 -12.08 17.47 -13.54
C VAL A 453 -10.60 17.78 -13.29
N GLU A 454 -9.97 17.08 -12.34
CA GLU A 454 -8.53 17.18 -12.08
C GLU A 454 -7.70 16.79 -13.33
N ALA A 455 -8.06 15.70 -13.99
CA ALA A 455 -7.38 15.27 -15.22
C ALA A 455 -7.49 16.32 -16.33
N ALA A 456 -8.66 16.93 -16.50
CA ALA A 456 -8.85 18.02 -17.46
C ALA A 456 -8.01 19.25 -17.10
N LEU A 457 -7.97 19.67 -15.83
CA LEU A 457 -7.14 20.79 -15.38
C LEU A 457 -5.64 20.50 -15.55
N LEU A 458 -5.18 19.27 -15.22
CA LEU A 458 -3.78 18.87 -15.36
C LEU A 458 -3.28 18.81 -16.81
N SER A 459 -4.18 18.73 -17.78
CA SER A 459 -3.83 18.83 -19.22
C SER A 459 -3.55 20.26 -19.67
N HIS A 460 -3.85 21.28 -18.84
CA HIS A 460 -3.53 22.67 -19.14
C HIS A 460 -2.08 23.00 -18.77
N ALA A 461 -1.35 23.66 -19.68
CA ALA A 461 0.09 23.93 -19.52
C ALA A 461 0.45 24.80 -18.29
N GLU A 462 -0.48 25.59 -17.79
CA GLU A 462 -0.28 26.47 -16.62
C GLU A 462 -0.49 25.74 -15.27
N VAL A 463 -0.95 24.47 -15.26
CA VAL A 463 -1.27 23.72 -14.03
C VAL A 463 -0.18 22.73 -13.68
N VAL A 464 0.39 22.88 -12.48
CA VAL A 464 1.36 21.91 -11.91
C VAL A 464 0.64 20.79 -11.18
N GLU A 465 -0.33 21.15 -10.33
CA GLU A 465 -1.06 20.23 -9.47
C GLU A 465 -2.45 20.81 -9.17
N CYS A 466 -3.45 19.95 -8.98
CA CYS A 466 -4.77 20.41 -8.56
C CYS A 466 -5.48 19.36 -7.72
N ALA A 467 -6.47 19.83 -6.94
CA ALA A 467 -7.42 19.02 -6.23
C ALA A 467 -8.82 19.59 -6.38
N VAL A 468 -9.80 18.72 -6.60
CA VAL A 468 -11.20 19.13 -6.81
C VAL A 468 -12.07 18.56 -5.70
N ILE A 469 -12.92 19.44 -5.15
CA ILE A 469 -13.88 19.11 -4.09
C ILE A 469 -15.28 19.64 -4.43
N GLY A 470 -16.30 19.07 -3.80
CA GLY A 470 -17.63 19.66 -3.74
C GLY A 470 -17.72 20.64 -2.58
N VAL A 471 -18.23 21.81 -2.83
CA VAL A 471 -18.59 22.79 -1.78
C VAL A 471 -20.07 23.11 -1.84
N ALA A 472 -20.70 23.33 -0.68
CA ALA A 472 -22.12 23.59 -0.59
C ALA A 472 -22.52 24.83 -1.43
N ASP A 473 -23.69 24.75 -2.09
CA ASP A 473 -24.27 25.81 -2.90
C ASP A 473 -25.80 25.77 -2.76
N GLU A 474 -26.42 26.93 -2.54
CA GLU A 474 -27.85 27.01 -2.25
C GLU A 474 -28.73 26.56 -3.41
N ASP A 475 -28.31 26.80 -4.66
CA ASP A 475 -29.11 26.49 -5.86
C ASP A 475 -28.85 25.08 -6.40
N ARG A 476 -27.64 24.54 -6.18
CA ARG A 476 -27.13 23.32 -6.83
C ARG A 476 -26.89 22.16 -5.88
N GLY A 477 -27.09 22.37 -4.58
CA GLY A 477 -26.66 21.45 -3.53
C GLY A 477 -25.14 21.52 -3.33
N GLN A 478 -24.36 21.26 -4.39
CA GLN A 478 -22.92 21.46 -4.43
C GLN A 478 -22.47 22.09 -5.75
N ILE A 479 -21.35 22.81 -5.71
CA ILE A 479 -20.59 23.20 -6.90
C ILE A 479 -19.19 22.59 -6.88
N VAL A 480 -18.62 22.44 -8.07
CA VAL A 480 -17.24 22.00 -8.24
C VAL A 480 -16.31 23.16 -7.89
N GLN A 481 -15.43 22.96 -6.91
CA GLN A 481 -14.34 23.87 -6.56
C GLN A 481 -12.99 23.20 -6.83
N ALA A 482 -12.12 23.88 -7.58
CA ALA A 482 -10.76 23.45 -7.84
C ALA A 482 -9.75 24.26 -7.02
N HIS A 483 -8.82 23.55 -6.34
CA HIS A 483 -7.63 24.13 -5.75
C HIS A 483 -6.45 23.84 -6.69
N VAL A 484 -5.78 24.88 -7.17
CA VAL A 484 -4.82 24.78 -8.27
C VAL A 484 -3.47 25.36 -7.86
N VAL A 485 -2.41 24.59 -8.10
CA VAL A 485 -1.02 25.04 -8.04
C VAL A 485 -0.59 25.37 -9.46
N LEU A 486 -0.22 26.60 -9.72
CA LEU A 486 0.21 27.09 -11.03
C LEU A 486 1.71 26.90 -11.27
N VAL A 487 2.09 26.92 -12.53
CA VAL A 487 3.51 27.01 -12.95
C VAL A 487 4.06 28.36 -12.47
N GLU A 488 5.31 28.37 -12.02
CA GLU A 488 6.00 29.58 -11.58
C GLU A 488 5.97 30.69 -12.66
N GLY A 489 5.59 31.90 -12.26
CA GLY A 489 5.47 33.04 -13.14
C GLY A 489 4.11 33.22 -13.82
N VAL A 490 3.17 32.30 -13.65
CA VAL A 490 1.78 32.46 -14.10
C VAL A 490 0.99 33.29 -13.09
N GLY A 491 0.27 34.31 -13.55
CA GLY A 491 -0.56 35.16 -12.69
C GLY A 491 -1.80 34.40 -12.19
N ALA A 492 -2.04 34.48 -10.88
CA ALA A 492 -3.22 33.91 -10.21
C ALA A 492 -4.37 34.95 -10.23
N ASP A 493 -4.96 35.20 -11.40
CA ASP A 493 -5.95 36.23 -11.64
C ASP A 493 -7.24 35.67 -12.28
N ASP A 494 -8.24 36.54 -12.45
CA ASP A 494 -9.54 36.17 -13.02
C ASP A 494 -9.42 35.70 -14.48
N ASP A 495 -8.44 36.21 -15.23
CA ASP A 495 -8.19 35.77 -16.60
C ASP A 495 -7.63 34.33 -16.62
N CYS A 496 -6.78 33.97 -15.68
CA CYS A 496 -6.31 32.59 -15.49
C CYS A 496 -7.48 31.68 -15.11
N ILE A 497 -8.32 32.06 -14.16
CA ILE A 497 -9.53 31.31 -13.79
C ILE A 497 -10.37 31.01 -15.04
N LYS A 498 -10.63 32.02 -15.85
CA LYS A 498 -11.45 31.88 -17.05
C LYS A 498 -10.82 30.95 -18.07
N ARG A 499 -9.49 31.03 -18.29
CA ARG A 499 -8.78 30.11 -19.21
C ARG A 499 -8.92 28.67 -18.73
N LEU A 500 -8.73 28.39 -17.43
CA LEU A 500 -8.85 27.05 -16.87
C LEU A 500 -10.29 26.52 -16.97
N GLN A 501 -11.29 27.35 -16.65
CA GLN A 501 -12.70 26.98 -16.79
C GLN A 501 -13.09 26.67 -18.23
N ASP A 502 -12.65 27.51 -19.18
CA ASP A 502 -12.95 27.32 -20.60
C ASP A 502 -12.22 26.09 -21.16
N HIS A 503 -11.00 25.82 -20.70
CA HIS A 503 -10.28 24.59 -21.06
C HIS A 503 -11.04 23.33 -20.59
N VAL A 504 -11.50 23.31 -19.33
CA VAL A 504 -12.27 22.16 -18.79
C VAL A 504 -13.57 21.98 -19.57
N LYS A 505 -14.31 23.05 -19.90
CA LYS A 505 -15.55 22.98 -20.71
C LYS A 505 -15.32 22.44 -22.13
N GLN A 506 -14.11 22.60 -22.67
CA GLN A 506 -13.74 22.06 -23.97
C GLN A 506 -13.28 20.59 -23.88
N ALA A 507 -12.62 20.24 -22.78
CA ALA A 507 -12.03 18.91 -22.58
C ALA A 507 -13.06 17.86 -22.13
N ILE A 508 -14.03 18.24 -21.29
CA ILE A 508 -15.07 17.36 -20.74
C ILE A 508 -16.46 18.02 -20.79
N ALA A 509 -17.49 17.27 -20.40
CA ALA A 509 -18.88 17.77 -20.43
C ALA A 509 -18.98 19.12 -19.70
N PRO A 510 -19.55 20.18 -20.32
CA PRO A 510 -19.48 21.55 -19.78
C PRO A 510 -20.06 21.73 -18.39
N PHE A 511 -21.04 20.91 -17.96
CA PHE A 511 -21.61 21.02 -16.62
C PHE A 511 -20.63 20.66 -15.48
N LYS A 512 -19.51 19.97 -15.81
CA LYS A 512 -18.48 19.52 -14.86
C LYS A 512 -17.41 20.56 -14.54
N TYR A 513 -17.39 21.71 -15.24
CA TYR A 513 -16.33 22.70 -15.04
C TYR A 513 -16.33 23.26 -13.61
N PRO A 514 -15.14 23.59 -13.06
CA PRO A 514 -15.06 24.17 -11.72
C PRO A 514 -15.66 25.59 -11.73
N ARG A 515 -16.71 25.78 -10.91
CA ARG A 515 -17.34 27.09 -10.75
C ARG A 515 -16.57 27.99 -9.81
N SER A 516 -15.78 27.43 -8.95
CA SER A 516 -14.85 28.11 -8.08
C SER A 516 -13.44 27.58 -8.31
N VAL A 517 -12.48 28.49 -8.44
CA VAL A 517 -11.05 28.14 -8.57
C VAL A 517 -10.29 28.93 -7.51
N MET A 518 -9.53 28.21 -6.69
CA MET A 518 -8.68 28.75 -5.64
C MET A 518 -7.23 28.44 -5.99
N PHE A 519 -6.38 29.46 -6.02
CA PHE A 519 -4.95 29.26 -6.21
C PHE A 519 -4.25 29.03 -4.86
N THR A 520 -3.30 28.12 -4.83
CA THR A 520 -2.52 27.77 -3.64
C THR A 520 -1.08 27.43 -4.02
N ASP A 521 -0.15 27.68 -3.10
CA ASP A 521 1.27 27.33 -3.30
C ASP A 521 1.51 25.82 -3.18
N ALA A 522 0.70 25.11 -2.40
CA ALA A 522 0.80 23.67 -2.21
C ALA A 522 -0.55 23.08 -1.76
N LEU A 523 -0.81 21.83 -2.13
CA LEU A 523 -1.97 21.08 -1.67
C LEU A 523 -1.66 20.36 -0.34
N PRO A 524 -2.63 20.26 0.60
CA PRO A 524 -2.47 19.48 1.81
C PRO A 524 -2.38 18.00 1.47
N LYS A 525 -1.31 17.34 1.94
CA LYS A 525 -1.05 15.92 1.69
C LYS A 525 -0.86 15.15 2.98
N THR A 526 -1.17 13.86 2.92
CA THR A 526 -0.76 12.91 3.95
C THR A 526 0.75 12.70 3.87
N GLN A 527 1.30 12.04 4.87
CA GLN A 527 2.71 11.61 4.89
C GLN A 527 3.07 10.67 3.71
N THR A 528 2.07 10.02 3.12
CA THR A 528 2.20 9.15 1.95
C THR A 528 2.00 9.88 0.61
N GLY A 529 1.84 11.21 0.63
CA GLY A 529 1.64 12.02 -0.57
C GLY A 529 0.19 12.18 -1.01
N LYS A 530 -0.78 11.46 -0.41
CA LYS A 530 -2.20 11.53 -0.80
C LYS A 530 -2.81 12.87 -0.41
N ILE A 531 -3.56 13.48 -1.33
CA ILE A 531 -4.28 14.74 -1.10
C ILE A 531 -5.33 14.56 0.00
N GLN A 532 -5.32 15.46 0.99
CA GLN A 532 -6.27 15.48 2.10
C GLN A 532 -7.44 16.40 1.76
N ARG A 533 -8.40 15.92 0.94
CA ARG A 533 -9.55 16.73 0.47
C ARG A 533 -10.43 17.26 1.60
N PHE A 534 -10.53 16.53 2.73
CA PHE A 534 -11.25 17.00 3.91
C PHE A 534 -10.71 18.32 4.45
N ARG A 535 -9.39 18.54 4.42
CA ARG A 535 -8.78 19.82 4.82
C ARG A 535 -9.11 20.95 3.84
N LEU A 536 -9.32 20.65 2.58
CA LEU A 536 -9.75 21.65 1.59
C LEU A 536 -11.21 22.02 1.78
N ARG A 537 -12.04 21.15 2.36
CA ARG A 537 -13.44 21.43 2.72
C ARG A 537 -13.59 22.22 4.03
N GLY A 538 -12.51 22.38 4.81
CA GLY A 538 -12.55 23.04 6.13
C GLY A 538 -13.05 22.13 7.25
N GLU A 539 -12.98 20.81 7.05
CA GLU A 539 -13.35 19.77 8.02
C GLU A 539 -12.18 19.34 8.90
#